data_c6a279842f1b5b11b2af463d7fd23229
#
_entry.id   c6a279842f1b5b11b2af463d7fd23229
#
_cell.length_a   1.000
_cell.length_b   1.000
_cell.length_c   1.000
_cell.angle_alpha   90.00
_cell.angle_beta   90.00
_cell.angle_gamma   90.00
#
_symmetry.space_group_name_H-M   'P 1'
#
loop_
_entity.id
_entity.type
_entity.pdbx_description
1 polymer ?
#
loop_
_entity_poly.entity_id
_entity_poly.type
_entity_poly.pdbx_seq_one_letter_code
_entity_poly.pdbx_strand_id
1 'polypeptide(L)'
;INPEKGAPIPSWKGEIKSANGKMVYKTFDLGTFPPESVVWNGICDDGSIAPKGQYVFEITGKDLAGNIGGGISKDLVTFDTTESELLFAANDAAFSPNADGIKDKISFTPITQTKDVAFYEFTVMNVDKKVVYSTSANKNIPMTFVWNGHTNENLICKDGNYTATLSITAANGSTASASSATFTLDTEKPKLVAQIPWADFSPDGDGSQDSIPVKILECTNEKLWTCDVRNAKDLSVKKFNWNGKKSELIWDGT
;
A
#
# COMPACT_ATOMS: atom_id res chain seq x y z
N ILE A 1 26.69 -34.51 20.98
CA ILE A 1 26.68 -35.96 21.40
C ILE A 1 28.04 -36.51 21.00
N ASN A 2 28.84 -36.93 22.02
CA ASN A 2 30.16 -37.52 21.73
C ASN A 2 30.00 -39.00 21.44
N PRO A 3 30.25 -39.48 20.20
CA PRO A 3 29.98 -40.86 19.82
C PRO A 3 31.02 -41.89 20.32
N GLU A 4 32.04 -41.45 21.07
CA GLU A 4 33.20 -42.32 21.40
C GLU A 4 33.04 -43.19 22.65
N LYS A 5 31.89 -43.19 23.35
CA LYS A 5 31.64 -44.01 24.54
C LYS A 5 30.24 -44.57 24.59
N GLY A 6 29.97 -45.62 23.85
CA GLY A 6 28.72 -46.37 23.92
C GLY A 6 28.61 -47.46 22.91
N ALA A 7 27.63 -48.37 23.06
CA ALA A 7 27.31 -49.34 22.01
C ALA A 7 26.86 -48.61 20.75
N PRO A 8 27.21 -49.11 19.54
CA PRO A 8 26.80 -48.41 18.30
C PRO A 8 25.29 -48.28 18.20
N ILE A 9 24.83 -47.11 17.75
CA ILE A 9 23.42 -46.83 17.50
C ILE A 9 23.15 -47.20 16.01
N PRO A 10 22.36 -48.24 15.73
CA PRO A 10 22.13 -48.69 14.38
C PRO A 10 21.33 -47.71 13.53
N SER A 11 20.46 -46.95 14.14
CA SER A 11 19.69 -45.91 13.45
C SER A 11 19.17 -44.87 14.45
N TRP A 12 19.18 -43.61 14.00
CA TRP A 12 18.53 -42.52 14.66
C TRP A 12 17.18 -42.24 13.99
N LYS A 13 16.17 -41.88 14.81
CA LYS A 13 14.83 -41.52 14.38
C LYS A 13 14.56 -40.06 14.74
N GLY A 14 14.07 -39.26 13.78
CA GLY A 14 13.53 -37.91 14.02
C GLY A 14 12.02 -37.91 13.94
N GLU A 15 11.36 -37.13 14.76
CA GLU A 15 9.90 -37.01 14.76
C GLU A 15 9.49 -35.55 14.93
N ILE A 16 8.55 -35.10 14.06
CA ILE A 16 7.81 -33.85 14.29
C ILE A 16 6.57 -34.21 15.10
N LYS A 17 6.41 -33.58 16.24
CA LYS A 17 5.31 -33.84 17.19
C LYS A 17 4.53 -32.57 17.51
N SER A 18 3.29 -32.75 17.96
CA SER A 18 2.56 -31.66 18.61
C SER A 18 3.37 -31.05 19.77
N ALA A 19 3.12 -29.77 20.10
CA ALA A 19 3.83 -29.06 21.17
C ALA A 19 3.85 -29.80 22.50
N ASN A 20 2.83 -30.61 22.80
CA ASN A 20 2.75 -31.45 23.99
C ASN A 20 3.44 -32.83 23.85
N GLY A 21 4.08 -33.11 22.71
CA GLY A 21 4.80 -34.35 22.42
C GLY A 21 3.96 -35.60 22.19
N LYS A 22 2.61 -35.48 22.21
CA LYS A 22 1.72 -36.66 22.20
C LYS A 22 1.40 -37.19 20.81
N MET A 23 1.30 -36.35 19.81
CA MET A 23 0.93 -36.71 18.44
C MET A 23 2.14 -36.57 17.52
N VAL A 24 2.43 -37.63 16.75
CA VAL A 24 3.48 -37.63 15.72
C VAL A 24 2.84 -37.30 14.37
N TYR A 25 3.39 -36.35 13.66
CA TYR A 25 2.96 -35.94 12.34
C TYR A 25 3.92 -36.39 11.24
N LYS A 26 5.21 -36.38 11.51
CA LYS A 26 6.24 -36.79 10.54
C LYS A 26 7.34 -37.56 11.23
N THR A 27 7.80 -38.62 10.58
CA THR A 27 8.92 -39.45 10.99
C THR A 27 10.01 -39.40 9.94
N PHE A 28 11.27 -39.31 10.38
CA PHE A 28 12.46 -39.34 9.57
C PHE A 28 13.37 -40.48 10.04
N ASP A 29 13.80 -41.31 9.11
CA ASP A 29 14.94 -42.19 9.35
C ASP A 29 16.22 -41.38 9.12
N LEU A 30 17.00 -41.20 10.17
CA LEU A 30 18.20 -40.37 10.14
C LEU A 30 19.47 -41.17 9.98
N GLY A 31 19.35 -42.52 9.77
CA GLY A 31 20.46 -43.41 9.61
C GLY A 31 21.35 -43.56 10.84
N THR A 32 22.52 -44.14 10.67
CA THR A 32 23.51 -44.36 11.73
C THR A 32 24.16 -43.04 12.20
N PHE A 33 24.30 -42.07 11.30
CA PHE A 33 24.85 -40.76 11.55
C PHE A 33 23.81 -39.70 11.14
N PRO A 34 23.14 -39.04 12.10
CA PRO A 34 22.14 -38.03 11.78
C PRO A 34 22.75 -36.90 10.93
N PRO A 35 22.03 -36.39 9.92
CA PRO A 35 22.46 -35.25 9.14
C PRO A 35 22.53 -33.98 10.01
N GLU A 36 23.30 -32.99 9.55
CA GLU A 36 23.42 -31.69 10.25
C GLU A 36 22.08 -30.95 10.36
N SER A 37 21.19 -31.18 9.39
CA SER A 37 19.86 -30.57 9.38
C SER A 37 18.81 -31.51 8.78
N VAL A 38 17.55 -31.30 9.23
CA VAL A 38 16.37 -31.94 8.66
C VAL A 38 15.39 -30.87 8.27
N VAL A 39 14.84 -30.95 7.04
CA VAL A 39 13.85 -30.01 6.54
C VAL A 39 12.48 -30.68 6.56
N TRP A 40 11.50 -30.01 7.20
CA TRP A 40 10.10 -30.39 7.13
C TRP A 40 9.31 -29.33 6.38
N ASN A 41 8.53 -29.74 5.40
CA ASN A 41 7.71 -28.88 4.54
C ASN A 41 6.23 -28.80 4.99
N GLY A 42 5.91 -29.29 6.18
CA GLY A 42 4.55 -29.31 6.71
C GLY A 42 3.69 -30.49 6.25
N ILE A 43 4.26 -31.47 5.50
CA ILE A 43 3.54 -32.67 5.06
C ILE A 43 3.73 -33.80 6.06
N CYS A 44 2.62 -34.40 6.50
CA CYS A 44 2.58 -35.55 7.39
C CYS A 44 2.98 -36.87 6.71
N ASP A 45 3.15 -37.94 7.48
CA ASP A 45 3.46 -39.26 6.93
C ASP A 45 2.36 -39.85 6.05
N ASP A 46 1.10 -39.47 6.29
CA ASP A 46 -0.07 -39.83 5.50
C ASP A 46 -0.25 -38.99 4.22
N GLY A 47 0.63 -38.02 3.96
CA GLY A 47 0.57 -37.11 2.83
C GLY A 47 -0.33 -35.90 3.04
N SER A 48 -1.01 -35.76 4.19
CA SER A 48 -1.81 -34.59 4.52
C SER A 48 -0.92 -33.40 4.93
N ILE A 49 -1.47 -32.19 4.82
CA ILE A 49 -0.84 -31.00 5.39
C ILE A 49 -1.12 -30.97 6.91
N ALA A 50 -0.06 -30.74 7.69
CA ALA A 50 -0.18 -30.63 9.13
C ALA A 50 -1.13 -29.47 9.52
N PRO A 51 -1.91 -29.59 10.59
CA PRO A 51 -2.72 -28.51 11.11
C PRO A 51 -1.86 -27.28 11.50
N LYS A 52 -2.40 -26.08 11.36
CA LYS A 52 -1.75 -24.88 11.93
C LYS A 52 -1.55 -25.06 13.42
N GLY A 53 -0.37 -24.72 13.92
CA GLY A 53 -0.05 -24.89 15.32
C GLY A 53 1.44 -24.87 15.64
N GLN A 54 1.74 -25.27 16.86
CA GLN A 54 3.12 -25.34 17.36
C GLN A 54 3.59 -26.80 17.42
N TYR A 55 4.83 -27.00 17.04
CA TYR A 55 5.46 -28.30 16.88
C TYR A 55 6.82 -28.34 17.56
N VAL A 56 7.22 -29.54 17.97
CA VAL A 56 8.57 -29.85 18.45
C VAL A 56 9.19 -30.89 17.54
N PHE A 57 10.51 -30.85 17.43
CA PHE A 57 11.30 -31.90 16.80
C PHE A 57 11.99 -32.71 17.90
N GLU A 58 11.79 -34.02 17.87
CA GLU A 58 12.45 -34.97 18.78
C GLU A 58 13.34 -35.90 17.98
N ILE A 59 14.56 -36.11 18.46
CA ILE A 59 15.48 -37.11 17.93
C ILE A 59 15.71 -38.18 18.99
N THR A 60 15.60 -39.44 18.58
CA THR A 60 15.84 -40.60 19.46
C THR A 60 16.71 -41.62 18.74
N GLY A 61 17.58 -42.28 19.49
CA GLY A 61 18.36 -43.40 19.04
C GLY A 61 18.34 -44.51 20.07
N LYS A 62 18.37 -45.77 19.64
CA LYS A 62 18.44 -46.94 20.50
C LYS A 62 19.71 -47.74 20.14
N ASP A 63 20.57 -47.99 21.13
CA ASP A 63 21.77 -48.77 20.92
C ASP A 63 21.47 -50.28 20.85
N LEU A 64 22.48 -51.08 20.51
CA LEU A 64 22.34 -52.54 20.44
C LEU A 64 22.09 -53.20 21.80
N ALA A 65 22.38 -52.52 22.90
CA ALA A 65 22.09 -52.96 24.27
C ALA A 65 20.68 -52.62 24.74
N GLY A 66 19.94 -51.84 23.92
CA GLY A 66 18.58 -51.41 24.21
C GLY A 66 18.45 -50.07 24.93
N ASN A 67 19.57 -49.37 25.17
CA ASN A 67 19.50 -48.03 25.78
C ASN A 67 19.00 -47.01 24.78
N ILE A 68 18.13 -46.08 25.25
CA ILE A 68 17.56 -44.99 24.45
C ILE A 68 18.22 -43.69 24.85
N GLY A 69 18.72 -42.95 23.84
CA GLY A 69 19.21 -41.59 23.98
C GLY A 69 18.55 -40.67 22.97
N GLY A 70 18.53 -39.38 23.24
CA GLY A 70 17.95 -38.43 22.32
C GLY A 70 17.81 -37.04 22.90
N GLY A 71 17.07 -36.18 22.21
CA GLY A 71 16.77 -34.82 22.62
C GLY A 71 15.57 -34.26 21.88
N ILE A 72 14.99 -33.24 22.47
CA ILE A 72 13.85 -32.48 21.91
C ILE A 72 14.27 -31.03 21.67
N SER A 73 13.74 -30.39 20.64
CA SER A 73 14.02 -28.98 20.37
C SER A 73 13.62 -28.11 21.57
N LYS A 74 14.47 -27.13 21.91
CA LYS A 74 14.19 -26.17 22.99
C LYS A 74 13.05 -25.25 22.62
N ASP A 75 12.98 -24.83 21.37
CA ASP A 75 12.01 -23.88 20.87
C ASP A 75 10.91 -24.59 20.09
N LEU A 76 9.70 -24.06 20.20
CA LEU A 76 8.55 -24.48 19.39
C LEU A 76 8.63 -23.87 18.00
N VAL A 77 8.38 -24.69 16.98
CA VAL A 77 8.22 -24.24 15.60
C VAL A 77 6.74 -23.96 15.35
N THR A 78 6.41 -22.73 14.93
CA THR A 78 5.06 -22.39 14.52
C THR A 78 4.89 -22.72 13.02
N PHE A 79 3.92 -23.58 12.73
CA PHE A 79 3.46 -23.87 11.38
C PHE A 79 2.18 -23.11 11.11
N ASP A 80 2.24 -22.14 10.21
CA ASP A 80 1.12 -21.27 9.82
C ASP A 80 1.07 -21.11 8.30
N THR A 81 -0.03 -21.57 7.70
CA THR A 81 -0.31 -21.48 6.27
C THR A 81 -1.33 -20.38 5.95
N THR A 82 -1.51 -19.41 6.85
CA THR A 82 -2.42 -18.28 6.59
C THR A 82 -1.83 -17.44 5.46
N GLU A 83 -2.61 -17.24 4.42
CA GLU A 83 -2.28 -16.34 3.34
C GLU A 83 -2.39 -14.89 3.79
N SER A 84 -1.53 -14.05 3.28
CA SER A 84 -1.59 -12.60 3.51
C SER A 84 -2.61 -11.96 2.56
N GLU A 85 -3.42 -11.06 3.11
CA GLU A 85 -4.39 -10.26 2.35
C GLU A 85 -4.10 -8.78 2.56
N LEU A 86 -4.25 -7.97 1.51
CA LEU A 86 -4.00 -6.54 1.56
C LEU A 86 -4.91 -5.80 0.59
N LEU A 87 -5.58 -4.75 1.09
CA LEU A 87 -6.17 -3.69 0.29
C LEU A 87 -5.42 -2.39 0.60
N PHE A 88 -5.33 -1.51 -0.39
CA PHE A 88 -4.56 -0.28 -0.27
C PHE A 88 -5.22 0.83 -1.09
N ALA A 89 -5.61 1.92 -0.44
CA ALA A 89 -6.34 3.00 -1.09
C ALA A 89 -5.74 4.37 -0.77
N ALA A 90 -5.71 5.25 -1.78
CA ALA A 90 -5.45 6.67 -1.59
C ALA A 90 -6.70 7.37 -1.07
N ASN A 91 -6.53 8.34 -0.18
CA ASN A 91 -7.64 9.14 0.38
C ASN A 91 -8.15 10.21 -0.58
N ASP A 92 -7.34 10.63 -1.53
CA ASP A 92 -7.65 11.65 -2.54
C ASP A 92 -7.26 11.18 -3.96
N ALA A 93 -7.94 11.71 -4.97
CA ALA A 93 -7.61 11.47 -6.37
C ALA A 93 -6.56 12.45 -6.92
N ALA A 94 -6.31 13.57 -6.21
CA ALA A 94 -5.31 14.56 -6.57
C ALA A 94 -4.84 15.34 -5.35
N PHE A 95 -3.59 15.83 -5.39
CA PHE A 95 -3.02 16.70 -4.36
C PHE A 95 -2.03 17.69 -5.01
N SER A 96 -1.74 18.78 -4.28
CA SER A 96 -0.92 19.89 -4.75
C SER A 96 0.13 20.27 -3.71
N PRO A 97 1.36 19.75 -3.78
CA PRO A 97 2.41 20.04 -2.79
C PRO A 97 3.06 21.43 -3.02
N ASN A 98 2.26 22.49 -2.91
CA ASN A 98 2.64 23.88 -3.12
C ASN A 98 2.87 24.67 -1.83
N ALA A 99 2.75 24.03 -0.67
CA ALA A 99 2.93 24.56 0.69
C ALA A 99 1.93 25.66 1.09
N ASP A 100 0.71 25.62 0.54
CA ASP A 100 -0.39 26.55 0.92
C ASP A 100 -1.26 26.01 2.05
N GLY A 101 -1.01 24.80 2.53
CA GLY A 101 -1.75 24.13 3.59
C GLY A 101 -2.97 23.34 3.11
N ILE A 102 -3.25 23.33 1.80
CA ILE A 102 -4.42 22.66 1.21
C ILE A 102 -3.94 21.51 0.32
N LYS A 103 -4.19 20.25 0.75
CA LYS A 103 -3.80 19.04 0.01
C LYS A 103 -2.32 19.00 -0.40
N ASP A 104 -1.43 19.49 0.45
CA ASP A 104 0.02 19.43 0.23
C ASP A 104 0.58 18.01 0.28
N LYS A 105 -0.22 17.05 0.74
CA LYS A 105 0.17 15.65 0.92
C LYS A 105 -1.00 14.76 0.54
N ILE A 106 -0.65 13.56 0.08
CA ILE A 106 -1.61 12.49 -0.11
C ILE A 106 -1.34 11.38 0.90
N SER A 107 -2.40 10.80 1.46
CA SER A 107 -2.29 9.69 2.39
C SER A 107 -2.92 8.43 1.84
N PHE A 108 -2.44 7.29 2.33
CA PHE A 108 -2.86 5.97 1.89
C PHE A 108 -3.14 5.10 3.10
N THR A 109 -4.25 4.39 3.07
CA THR A 109 -4.69 3.53 4.16
C THR A 109 -4.59 2.07 3.74
N PRO A 110 -3.74 1.27 4.43
CA PRO A 110 -3.75 -0.17 4.28
C PRO A 110 -4.91 -0.80 5.06
N ILE A 111 -5.55 -1.81 4.49
CA ILE A 111 -6.53 -2.66 5.15
C ILE A 111 -6.08 -4.10 4.99
N THR A 112 -5.78 -4.77 6.09
CA THR A 112 -5.32 -6.15 6.10
C THR A 112 -5.81 -6.89 7.34
N GLN A 113 -6.09 -8.17 7.19
CA GLN A 113 -6.30 -9.11 8.30
C GLN A 113 -5.02 -9.88 8.66
N THR A 114 -3.94 -9.67 7.90
CA THR A 114 -2.65 -10.30 8.15
C THR A 114 -2.09 -9.84 9.48
N LYS A 115 -1.87 -10.78 10.38
CA LYS A 115 -1.20 -10.56 11.67
C LYS A 115 0.31 -10.73 11.49
N ASP A 116 1.08 -10.15 12.40
CA ASP A 116 2.53 -10.35 12.49
C ASP A 116 3.26 -10.04 11.19
N VAL A 117 2.96 -8.88 10.57
CA VAL A 117 3.71 -8.38 9.42
C VAL A 117 5.15 -8.13 9.85
N ALA A 118 6.08 -8.87 9.25
CA ALA A 118 7.52 -8.80 9.56
C ALA A 118 8.25 -7.75 8.73
N PHE A 119 7.79 -7.53 7.50
CA PHE A 119 8.38 -6.55 6.57
C PHE A 119 7.31 -5.89 5.72
N TYR A 120 7.51 -4.62 5.42
CA TYR A 120 6.73 -3.93 4.38
C TYR A 120 7.63 -3.07 3.49
N GLU A 121 7.16 -2.86 2.27
CA GLU A 121 7.71 -1.90 1.32
C GLU A 121 6.58 -1.08 0.71
N PHE A 122 6.68 0.24 0.83
CA PHE A 122 5.80 1.22 0.21
C PHE A 122 6.55 1.95 -0.88
N THR A 123 5.99 2.00 -2.10
CA THR A 123 6.57 2.66 -3.26
C THR A 123 5.56 3.57 -3.93
N VAL A 124 6.04 4.67 -4.51
CA VAL A 124 5.28 5.53 -5.43
C VAL A 124 5.96 5.51 -6.79
N MET A 125 5.19 5.28 -7.84
CA MET A 125 5.65 5.17 -9.23
C MET A 125 4.95 6.19 -10.12
N ASN A 126 5.69 6.72 -11.09
CA ASN A 126 5.13 7.53 -12.16
C ASN A 126 4.50 6.67 -13.27
N VAL A 127 3.96 7.32 -14.32
CA VAL A 127 3.34 6.64 -15.48
C VAL A 127 4.28 5.71 -16.24
N ASP A 128 5.58 5.97 -16.20
CA ASP A 128 6.62 5.11 -16.81
C ASP A 128 7.00 3.92 -15.93
N LYS A 129 6.28 3.70 -14.83
CA LYS A 129 6.56 2.67 -13.81
C LYS A 129 7.92 2.83 -13.12
N LYS A 130 8.50 4.03 -13.17
CA LYS A 130 9.70 4.36 -12.42
C LYS A 130 9.33 4.69 -10.98
N VAL A 131 9.98 4.03 -10.02
CA VAL A 131 9.85 4.37 -8.61
C VAL A 131 10.48 5.74 -8.36
N VAL A 132 9.68 6.66 -7.82
CA VAL A 132 10.10 8.02 -7.47
C VAL A 132 10.28 8.20 -5.96
N TYR A 133 9.58 7.39 -5.17
CA TYR A 133 9.70 7.37 -3.72
C TYR A 133 9.53 5.94 -3.20
N SER A 134 10.29 5.57 -2.18
CA SER A 134 10.14 4.29 -1.50
C SER A 134 10.49 4.39 -0.03
N THR A 135 9.85 3.57 0.78
CA THR A 135 10.21 3.34 2.18
C THR A 135 9.88 1.90 2.58
N SER A 136 10.70 1.30 3.41
CA SER A 136 10.50 -0.06 3.89
C SER A 136 10.96 -0.20 5.34
N ALA A 137 10.43 -1.18 6.07
CA ALA A 137 10.92 -1.52 7.40
C ALA A 137 10.57 -2.96 7.79
N ASN A 138 11.41 -3.54 8.67
CA ASN A 138 11.19 -4.83 9.34
C ASN A 138 10.34 -4.63 10.60
N LYS A 139 9.06 -4.32 10.43
CA LYS A 139 8.11 -4.09 11.52
C LYS A 139 6.68 -4.08 10.99
N ASN A 140 5.71 -4.05 11.92
CA ASN A 140 4.30 -3.86 11.58
C ASN A 140 4.08 -2.61 10.73
N ILE A 141 3.12 -2.72 9.81
CA ILE A 141 2.76 -1.62 8.90
C ILE A 141 2.18 -0.43 9.68
N PRO A 142 2.48 0.81 9.27
CA PRO A 142 1.82 2.00 9.78
C PRO A 142 0.30 1.99 9.45
N MET A 143 -0.51 2.63 10.28
CA MET A 143 -1.93 2.82 10.00
C MET A 143 -2.18 3.68 8.75
N THR A 144 -1.23 4.53 8.39
CA THR A 144 -1.32 5.42 7.23
C THR A 144 0.09 5.70 6.69
N PHE A 145 0.22 5.66 5.37
CA PHE A 145 1.39 6.15 4.66
C PHE A 145 1.07 7.55 4.13
N VAL A 146 2.07 8.41 4.06
CA VAL A 146 1.93 9.79 3.58
C VAL A 146 3.04 10.09 2.58
N TRP A 147 2.68 10.68 1.44
CA TRP A 147 3.62 11.18 0.46
C TRP A 147 3.38 12.67 0.20
N ASN A 148 4.45 13.45 0.15
CA ASN A 148 4.43 14.90 -0.03
C ASN A 148 4.86 15.34 -1.43
N GLY A 149 4.89 14.44 -2.40
CA GLY A 149 5.29 14.76 -3.77
C GLY A 149 6.79 14.85 -4.03
N HIS A 150 7.64 14.41 -3.07
CA HIS A 150 9.09 14.46 -3.23
C HIS A 150 9.69 13.08 -3.42
N THR A 151 10.84 13.02 -4.10
CA THR A 151 11.67 11.82 -4.18
C THR A 151 12.36 11.52 -2.85
N ASN A 152 13.06 10.38 -2.75
CA ASN A 152 13.89 10.07 -1.60
C ASN A 152 15.05 11.05 -1.38
N GLU A 153 15.51 11.74 -2.44
CA GLU A 153 16.52 12.79 -2.39
C GLU A 153 15.92 14.17 -2.07
N ASN A 154 14.64 14.23 -1.68
CA ASN A 154 13.90 15.45 -1.38
C ASN A 154 13.75 16.42 -2.57
N LEU A 155 13.75 15.89 -3.80
CA LEU A 155 13.46 16.66 -5.01
C LEU A 155 11.96 16.60 -5.30
N ILE A 156 11.35 17.73 -5.69
CA ILE A 156 9.94 17.75 -6.05
C ILE A 156 9.71 16.95 -7.35
N CYS A 157 8.71 16.08 -7.34
CA CYS A 157 8.30 15.32 -8.51
C CYS A 157 7.56 16.22 -9.51
N LYS A 158 7.59 15.84 -10.79
CA LYS A 158 6.86 16.56 -11.84
C LYS A 158 5.36 16.36 -11.70
N ASP A 159 4.59 17.34 -12.14
CA ASP A 159 3.14 17.19 -12.28
C ASP A 159 2.79 16.00 -13.19
N GLY A 160 1.76 15.26 -12.82
CA GLY A 160 1.36 14.08 -13.56
C GLY A 160 0.69 13.03 -12.70
N ASN A 161 0.47 11.87 -13.31
CA ASN A 161 -0.20 10.73 -12.66
C ASN A 161 0.79 9.79 -12.00
N TYR A 162 0.39 9.29 -10.84
CA TYR A 162 1.17 8.39 -10.00
C TYR A 162 0.31 7.24 -9.48
N THR A 163 0.96 6.16 -9.08
CA THR A 163 0.35 5.03 -8.40
C THR A 163 1.22 4.65 -7.21
N ALA A 164 0.61 4.39 -6.08
CA ALA A 164 1.30 3.88 -4.91
C ALA A 164 1.05 2.38 -4.75
N THR A 165 2.07 1.64 -4.33
CA THR A 165 1.99 0.20 -4.06
C THR A 165 2.54 -0.08 -2.68
N LEU A 166 1.84 -0.93 -1.94
CA LEU A 166 2.29 -1.49 -0.68
C LEU A 166 2.43 -3.00 -0.84
N SER A 167 3.58 -3.52 -0.46
CA SER A 167 3.86 -4.95 -0.34
C SER A 167 4.14 -5.29 1.11
N ILE A 168 3.65 -6.43 1.58
CA ILE A 168 3.87 -6.93 2.93
C ILE A 168 4.38 -8.36 2.89
N THR A 169 5.19 -8.71 3.89
CA THR A 169 5.60 -10.09 4.17
C THR A 169 5.29 -10.38 5.64
N ALA A 170 4.50 -11.40 5.89
CA ALA A 170 4.17 -11.86 7.24
C ALA A 170 5.30 -12.70 7.83
N ALA A 171 5.28 -12.92 9.15
CA ALA A 171 6.29 -13.72 9.85
C ALA A 171 6.33 -15.19 9.38
N ASN A 172 5.23 -15.72 8.85
CA ASN A 172 5.16 -17.06 8.25
C ASN A 172 5.71 -17.12 6.80
N GLY A 173 6.20 -15.99 6.26
CA GLY A 173 6.73 -15.89 4.90
C GLY A 173 5.68 -15.64 3.82
N SER A 174 4.38 -15.61 4.13
CA SER A 174 3.37 -15.26 3.14
C SER A 174 3.45 -13.78 2.75
N THR A 175 3.13 -13.46 1.51
CA THR A 175 3.24 -12.12 0.95
C THR A 175 1.91 -11.66 0.36
N ALA A 176 1.65 -10.35 0.42
CA ALA A 176 0.60 -9.71 -0.33
C ALA A 176 1.07 -8.36 -0.85
N SER A 177 0.48 -7.92 -1.96
CA SER A 177 0.76 -6.61 -2.56
C SER A 177 -0.53 -6.01 -3.10
N ALA A 178 -0.71 -4.72 -2.89
CA ALA A 178 -1.85 -3.97 -3.40
C ALA A 178 -1.41 -2.59 -3.87
N SER A 179 -2.07 -2.09 -4.91
CA SER A 179 -1.83 -0.76 -5.46
C SER A 179 -3.05 0.13 -5.29
N SER A 180 -2.82 1.42 -5.08
CA SER A 180 -3.87 2.43 -5.09
C SER A 180 -4.46 2.62 -6.50
N ALA A 181 -5.62 3.25 -6.59
CA ALA A 181 -6.02 3.91 -7.83
C ALA A 181 -4.98 4.97 -8.22
N THR A 182 -4.92 5.30 -9.51
CA THR A 182 -4.09 6.41 -10.00
C THR A 182 -4.55 7.72 -9.38
N PHE A 183 -3.60 8.53 -8.93
CA PHE A 183 -3.83 9.87 -8.40
C PHE A 183 -2.91 10.89 -9.11
N THR A 184 -3.29 12.15 -9.06
CA THR A 184 -2.59 13.23 -9.77
C THR A 184 -1.84 14.12 -8.78
N LEU A 185 -0.58 14.41 -9.07
CA LEU A 185 0.17 15.53 -8.52
C LEU A 185 0.03 16.70 -9.48
N ASP A 186 -0.47 17.84 -9.01
CA ASP A 186 -0.71 19.04 -9.82
C ASP A 186 -0.37 20.28 -8.99
N THR A 187 0.68 21.00 -9.39
CA THR A 187 1.12 22.24 -8.74
C THR A 187 0.75 23.48 -9.55
N GLU A 188 0.14 23.30 -10.72
CA GLU A 188 -0.28 24.42 -11.54
C GLU A 188 -1.47 25.17 -10.92
N LYS A 189 -1.34 26.48 -10.80
CA LYS A 189 -2.45 27.31 -10.31
C LYS A 189 -3.45 27.58 -11.42
N PRO A 190 -4.76 27.56 -11.12
CA PRO A 190 -5.77 28.00 -12.06
C PRO A 190 -5.46 29.38 -12.60
N LYS A 191 -5.55 29.55 -13.93
CA LYS A 191 -5.33 30.83 -14.59
C LYS A 191 -6.55 31.22 -15.40
N LEU A 192 -6.97 32.49 -15.24
CA LEU A 192 -8.04 33.07 -16.03
C LEU A 192 -7.68 34.51 -16.36
N VAL A 193 -7.82 34.88 -17.64
CA VAL A 193 -7.73 36.26 -18.11
C VAL A 193 -9.02 36.57 -18.84
N ALA A 194 -9.72 37.59 -18.37
CA ALA A 194 -10.97 38.05 -18.97
C ALA A 194 -10.95 39.52 -19.30
N GLN A 195 -11.76 39.90 -20.28
CA GLN A 195 -11.91 41.27 -20.74
C GLN A 195 -13.40 41.60 -20.94
N ILE A 196 -13.80 42.80 -20.54
CA ILE A 196 -15.10 43.39 -20.85
C ILE A 196 -14.87 44.41 -21.98
N PRO A 197 -15.52 44.26 -23.15
CA PRO A 197 -15.24 45.11 -24.31
C PRO A 197 -15.78 46.54 -24.22
N TRP A 198 -16.80 46.78 -23.35
CA TRP A 198 -17.34 48.10 -23.08
C TRP A 198 -17.80 48.20 -21.59
N ALA A 199 -17.87 49.43 -21.08
CA ALA A 199 -18.15 49.68 -19.67
C ALA A 199 -19.65 49.82 -19.36
N ASP A 200 -20.44 50.15 -20.33
CA ASP A 200 -21.88 50.44 -20.17
C ASP A 200 -22.69 49.54 -21.10
N PHE A 201 -23.88 49.09 -20.68
CA PHE A 201 -24.85 48.39 -21.48
C PHE A 201 -26.28 48.75 -21.06
N SER A 202 -27.23 48.69 -21.98
CA SER A 202 -28.65 49.05 -21.79
C SER A 202 -29.54 47.91 -22.28
N PRO A 203 -30.07 47.06 -21.40
CA PRO A 203 -30.95 45.94 -21.79
C PRO A 203 -32.38 46.42 -22.09
N ASP A 204 -32.56 47.31 -23.09
CA ASP A 204 -33.85 47.86 -23.50
C ASP A 204 -34.46 47.22 -24.72
N GLY A 205 -33.74 46.27 -25.35
CA GLY A 205 -34.22 45.46 -26.45
C GLY A 205 -34.14 46.10 -27.83
N ASP A 206 -33.35 47.20 -27.96
CA ASP A 206 -33.17 47.89 -29.22
C ASP A 206 -32.11 47.25 -30.15
N GLY A 207 -31.43 46.17 -29.69
CA GLY A 207 -30.43 45.44 -30.40
C GLY A 207 -29.00 46.05 -30.28
N SER A 208 -28.84 47.10 -29.45
CA SER A 208 -27.56 47.79 -29.26
C SER A 208 -27.10 47.68 -27.78
N GLN A 209 -26.08 46.89 -27.54
CA GLN A 209 -25.53 46.66 -26.18
C GLN A 209 -26.57 46.24 -25.14
N ASP A 210 -27.52 45.39 -25.55
CA ASP A 210 -28.52 44.79 -24.63
C ASP A 210 -27.92 43.82 -23.61
N SER A 211 -26.69 43.42 -23.81
CA SER A 211 -25.97 42.52 -22.92
C SER A 211 -24.49 42.89 -22.87
N ILE A 212 -23.84 42.49 -21.80
CA ILE A 212 -22.40 42.65 -21.64
C ILE A 212 -21.68 41.28 -21.74
N PRO A 213 -20.85 41.06 -22.76
CA PRO A 213 -20.05 39.87 -22.85
C PRO A 213 -18.78 40.01 -22.02
N VAL A 214 -18.48 39.02 -21.18
CA VAL A 214 -17.19 38.84 -20.54
C VAL A 214 -16.41 37.87 -21.40
N LYS A 215 -15.49 38.36 -22.20
CA LYS A 215 -14.61 37.55 -23.07
C LYS A 215 -13.52 36.93 -22.26
N ILE A 216 -13.40 35.61 -22.30
CA ILE A 216 -12.35 34.87 -21.64
C ILE A 216 -11.22 34.65 -22.64
N LEU A 217 -10.12 35.38 -22.47
CA LEU A 217 -8.97 35.37 -23.36
C LEU A 217 -8.06 34.17 -23.07
N GLU A 218 -7.94 33.77 -21.80
CA GLU A 218 -7.18 32.64 -21.34
C GLU A 218 -7.87 31.98 -20.17
N CYS A 219 -7.90 30.65 -20.15
CA CYS A 219 -8.54 29.89 -19.10
C CYS A 219 -7.91 28.49 -19.05
N THR A 220 -7.47 28.05 -17.87
CA THR A 220 -7.06 26.68 -17.62
C THR A 220 -8.26 25.73 -17.61
N ASN A 221 -8.03 24.43 -17.73
CA ASN A 221 -9.10 23.43 -17.85
C ASN A 221 -9.56 22.90 -16.51
N GLU A 222 -10.13 23.77 -15.68
CA GLU A 222 -10.53 23.45 -14.31
C GLU A 222 -11.84 22.69 -14.23
N LYS A 223 -12.00 21.92 -13.15
CA LYS A 223 -13.23 21.18 -12.84
C LYS A 223 -14.41 22.11 -12.53
N LEU A 224 -14.13 23.29 -11.97
CA LEU A 224 -15.14 24.28 -11.63
C LEU A 224 -14.55 25.68 -11.69
N TRP A 225 -15.20 26.53 -12.49
CA TRP A 225 -15.05 27.97 -12.46
C TRP A 225 -16.32 28.62 -11.91
N THR A 226 -16.16 29.67 -11.15
CA THR A 226 -17.26 30.49 -10.66
C THR A 226 -16.97 31.95 -11.01
N CYS A 227 -17.94 32.63 -11.65
CA CYS A 227 -17.93 34.07 -11.84
C CYS A 227 -19.10 34.67 -11.08
N ASP A 228 -18.83 35.69 -10.26
CA ASP A 228 -19.83 36.38 -9.44
C ASP A 228 -19.89 37.85 -9.88
N VAL A 229 -20.99 38.25 -10.52
CA VAL A 229 -21.25 39.65 -10.84
C VAL A 229 -21.82 40.34 -9.62
N ARG A 230 -21.17 41.41 -9.18
CA ARG A 230 -21.54 42.14 -7.96
C ARG A 230 -21.85 43.61 -8.26
N ASN A 231 -22.82 44.17 -7.54
CA ASN A 231 -23.11 45.59 -7.62
C ASN A 231 -22.14 46.42 -6.74
N ALA A 232 -22.30 47.77 -6.78
CA ALA A 232 -21.45 48.71 -6.02
C ALA A 232 -21.54 48.55 -4.48
N LYS A 233 -22.51 47.79 -3.98
CA LYS A 233 -22.64 47.44 -2.55
C LYS A 233 -22.06 46.05 -2.22
N ASP A 234 -21.30 45.48 -3.15
CA ASP A 234 -20.71 44.11 -3.06
C ASP A 234 -21.74 43.00 -2.93
N LEU A 235 -23.00 43.24 -3.34
CA LEU A 235 -24.02 42.21 -3.37
C LEU A 235 -23.97 41.44 -4.69
N SER A 236 -23.97 40.11 -4.61
CA SER A 236 -24.05 39.24 -5.78
C SER A 236 -25.38 39.42 -6.50
N VAL A 237 -25.34 39.72 -7.79
CA VAL A 237 -26.52 39.91 -8.65
C VAL A 237 -26.65 38.80 -9.68
N LYS A 238 -25.54 38.17 -10.11
CA LYS A 238 -25.54 37.04 -11.01
C LYS A 238 -24.35 36.15 -10.74
N LYS A 239 -24.56 34.82 -10.84
CA LYS A 239 -23.49 33.82 -10.76
C LYS A 239 -23.46 32.94 -11.99
N PHE A 240 -22.27 32.70 -12.51
CA PHE A 240 -22.02 31.74 -13.56
C PHE A 240 -21.12 30.63 -13.02
N ASN A 241 -21.45 29.39 -13.33
CA ASN A 241 -20.63 28.23 -13.03
C ASN A 241 -20.42 27.45 -14.32
N TRP A 242 -19.17 26.99 -14.55
CA TRP A 242 -18.87 26.13 -15.68
C TRP A 242 -17.65 25.25 -15.36
N ASN A 243 -17.43 24.25 -16.19
CA ASN A 243 -16.28 23.37 -16.14
C ASN A 243 -15.49 23.48 -17.44
N GLY A 244 -14.20 23.24 -17.36
CA GLY A 244 -13.29 23.29 -18.50
C GLY A 244 -13.10 24.70 -19.07
N LYS A 245 -12.69 24.78 -20.32
CA LYS A 245 -12.44 26.02 -21.02
C LYS A 245 -13.74 26.61 -21.55
N LYS A 246 -13.88 27.93 -21.45
CA LYS A 246 -14.98 28.72 -22.02
C LYS A 246 -14.41 29.98 -22.63
N SER A 247 -15.02 30.46 -23.72
CA SER A 247 -14.59 31.66 -24.44
C SER A 247 -15.31 32.94 -24.01
N GLU A 248 -16.53 32.81 -23.50
CA GLU A 248 -17.37 33.96 -23.18
C GLU A 248 -18.46 33.63 -22.16
N LEU A 249 -18.78 34.62 -21.33
CA LEU A 249 -19.99 34.66 -20.52
C LEU A 249 -20.81 35.87 -20.97
N ILE A 250 -22.12 35.77 -21.06
CA ILE A 250 -23.01 36.86 -21.45
C ILE A 250 -23.95 37.16 -20.28
N TRP A 251 -24.01 38.40 -19.90
CA TRP A 251 -24.98 38.90 -18.91
C TRP A 251 -25.88 40.00 -19.52
N ASP A 252 -27.16 39.80 -19.40
CA ASP A 252 -28.24 40.63 -19.94
C ASP A 252 -28.89 41.53 -18.89
N GLY A 253 -28.29 41.66 -17.71
CA GLY A 253 -28.82 42.48 -16.62
C GLY A 253 -29.78 41.75 -15.66
N THR A 254 -30.08 40.44 -15.92
CA THR A 254 -30.97 39.63 -15.10
C THR A 254 -30.27 38.56 -14.28
#